data_dfa0838dffc0c0fbaf5e4ba2b6f7ef3a
#
_entry.id   dfa0838dffc0c0fbaf5e4ba2b6f7ef3a
#
_cell.length_a   1.000
_cell.length_b   1.000
_cell.length_c   1.000
_cell.angle_alpha   90.00
_cell.angle_beta   90.00
_cell.angle_gamma   90.00
#
_symmetry.space_group_name_H-M   'P 1'
#
loop_
_entity.id
_entity.type
_entity.pdbx_description
1 polymer ?
#
loop_
_entity_poly.entity_id
_entity_poly.type
_entity_poly.pdbx_seq_one_letter_code
_entity_poly.pdbx_strand_id
1 'polypeptide(L)'
;MPRLLVINPEPAAQQKLVALLSAQPDWDAEAVASLTQGIDRLAADDFEMVVADLRLVAEDEEAHLAALMAGDAYRPVLLTGADGTVDQVVGALHAGAAGFIHTNRIDIQLVDHITRVLNAAKRNKTQARLLECMTSSCSQFELDNDPTLLPALLVRFQASVAMFGICDESDRTRIGMALEEALSNALYHGNLEVSSELRKESLSRYYDMAADRREQSPYRERRIHVTETLTSESATFVIRDEGPGFDTSKLDVEPDPNDLEAVSGRGLMLMKAFMDEVIYNEKGNEVTLVKRKSGDDDEGLTLAA
;
A
#
# COMPACT_ATOMS: atom_id res chain seq x y z
N MET A 1 -12.40 -29.16 0.74
CA MET A 1 -11.20 -29.97 1.07
C MET A 1 -10.00 -29.23 0.54
N PRO A 2 -9.06 -28.80 1.39
CA PRO A 2 -7.84 -28.15 0.90
C PRO A 2 -7.00 -29.13 0.07
N ARG A 3 -6.63 -28.69 -1.14
CA ARG A 3 -5.72 -29.41 -2.02
C ARG A 3 -4.30 -28.87 -1.84
N LEU A 4 -3.36 -29.76 -1.59
CA LEU A 4 -1.98 -29.45 -1.26
C LEU A 4 -1.05 -30.02 -2.34
N LEU A 5 -0.17 -29.20 -2.88
CA LEU A 5 0.85 -29.63 -3.84
C LEU A 5 2.19 -29.80 -3.14
N VAL A 6 2.75 -30.99 -3.20
CA VAL A 6 4.09 -31.29 -2.71
C VAL A 6 5.07 -31.27 -3.88
N ILE A 7 6.14 -30.48 -3.78
CA ILE A 7 7.20 -30.40 -4.78
C ILE A 7 8.50 -30.85 -4.13
N ASN A 8 8.93 -32.05 -4.42
CA ASN A 8 10.16 -32.62 -3.84
C ASN A 8 10.86 -33.52 -4.84
N PRO A 9 12.18 -33.40 -5.07
CA PRO A 9 12.90 -34.23 -6.03
C PRO A 9 13.07 -35.70 -5.58
N GLU A 10 12.86 -36.00 -4.29
CA GLU A 10 13.09 -37.32 -3.73
C GLU A 10 11.76 -38.12 -3.61
N PRO A 11 11.61 -39.24 -4.32
CA PRO A 11 10.36 -40.05 -4.26
C PRO A 11 9.98 -40.51 -2.87
N ALA A 12 10.95 -40.86 -2.02
CA ALA A 12 10.69 -41.27 -0.64
C ALA A 12 10.11 -40.12 0.22
N ALA A 13 10.61 -38.89 0.02
CA ALA A 13 10.09 -37.68 0.69
C ALA A 13 8.69 -37.36 0.19
N GLN A 14 8.44 -37.45 -1.12
CA GLN A 14 7.09 -37.25 -1.70
C GLN A 14 6.09 -38.19 -1.07
N GLN A 15 6.39 -39.52 -1.04
CA GLN A 15 5.50 -40.53 -0.48
C GLN A 15 5.20 -40.24 1.00
N LYS A 16 6.24 -39.89 1.78
CA LYS A 16 6.10 -39.57 3.19
C LYS A 16 5.20 -38.36 3.43
N LEU A 17 5.48 -37.28 2.71
CA LEU A 17 4.72 -36.03 2.83
C LEU A 17 3.25 -36.21 2.43
N VAL A 18 3.00 -36.85 1.28
CA VAL A 18 1.64 -37.15 0.82
C VAL A 18 0.91 -38.03 1.80
N ALA A 19 1.55 -39.07 2.34
CA ALA A 19 0.93 -39.98 3.33
C ALA A 19 0.53 -39.23 4.62
N LEU A 20 1.39 -38.34 5.13
CA LEU A 20 1.10 -37.55 6.33
C LEU A 20 -0.05 -36.56 6.11
N LEU A 21 -0.10 -35.93 4.92
CA LEU A 21 -1.12 -34.93 4.57
C LEU A 21 -2.47 -35.61 4.28
N SER A 22 -2.48 -36.69 3.49
CA SER A 22 -3.70 -37.45 3.17
C SER A 22 -4.25 -38.27 4.34
N ALA A 23 -3.49 -38.40 5.41
CA ALA A 23 -4.01 -38.99 6.66
C ALA A 23 -4.98 -38.03 7.39
N GLN A 24 -5.01 -36.75 7.03
CA GLN A 24 -5.97 -35.82 7.57
C GLN A 24 -7.31 -35.98 6.84
N PRO A 25 -8.46 -36.07 7.54
CA PRO A 25 -9.74 -36.52 6.98
C PRO A 25 -10.28 -35.63 5.84
N ASP A 26 -9.83 -34.36 5.75
CA ASP A 26 -10.36 -33.40 4.79
C ASP A 26 -9.29 -32.82 3.86
N TRP A 27 -8.11 -33.43 3.76
CA TRP A 27 -7.02 -32.94 2.93
C TRP A 27 -6.77 -33.86 1.74
N ASP A 28 -6.54 -33.26 0.58
CA ASP A 28 -6.07 -33.93 -0.64
C ASP A 28 -4.65 -33.47 -0.95
N ALA A 29 -3.74 -34.40 -1.21
CA ALA A 29 -2.34 -34.05 -1.48
C ALA A 29 -1.81 -34.88 -2.65
N GLU A 30 -1.17 -34.16 -3.59
CA GLU A 30 -0.41 -34.79 -4.68
C GLU A 30 1.03 -34.32 -4.69
N ALA A 31 1.92 -35.09 -5.33
CA ALA A 31 3.33 -34.75 -5.39
C ALA A 31 3.87 -34.75 -6.81
N VAL A 32 4.82 -33.82 -7.06
CA VAL A 32 5.61 -33.71 -8.29
C VAL A 32 7.09 -33.61 -7.96
N ALA A 33 7.95 -33.93 -8.94
CA ALA A 33 9.39 -34.05 -8.70
C ALA A 33 10.18 -32.76 -8.92
N SER A 34 9.66 -31.79 -9.67
CA SER A 34 10.40 -30.60 -10.04
C SER A 34 9.55 -29.34 -9.94
N LEU A 35 10.24 -28.20 -9.84
CA LEU A 35 9.60 -26.88 -9.82
C LEU A 35 8.75 -26.62 -11.08
N THR A 36 9.28 -26.98 -12.26
CA THR A 36 8.55 -26.83 -13.53
C THR A 36 7.24 -27.62 -13.52
N GLN A 37 7.27 -28.89 -13.10
CA GLN A 37 6.05 -29.67 -12.95
C GLN A 37 5.08 -29.07 -11.95
N GLY A 38 5.60 -28.47 -10.85
CA GLY A 38 4.80 -27.78 -9.86
C GLY A 38 4.08 -26.56 -10.47
N ILE A 39 4.78 -25.74 -11.20
CA ILE A 39 4.21 -24.55 -11.88
C ILE A 39 3.15 -25.01 -12.89
N ASP A 40 3.42 -26.03 -13.72
CA ASP A 40 2.45 -26.56 -14.69
C ASP A 40 1.18 -27.07 -13.99
N ARG A 41 1.32 -27.73 -12.84
CA ARG A 41 0.16 -28.20 -12.05
C ARG A 41 -0.64 -27.06 -11.46
N LEU A 42 0.04 -26.02 -10.95
CA LEU A 42 -0.59 -24.81 -10.40
C LEU A 42 -1.33 -23.99 -11.46
N ALA A 43 -0.90 -24.09 -12.72
CA ALA A 43 -1.59 -23.47 -13.86
C ALA A 43 -2.83 -24.26 -14.31
N ALA A 44 -2.86 -25.57 -14.08
CA ALA A 44 -3.93 -26.47 -14.51
C ALA A 44 -5.02 -26.66 -13.45
N ASP A 45 -4.69 -26.59 -12.18
CA ASP A 45 -5.59 -26.91 -11.06
C ASP A 45 -5.38 -25.95 -9.87
N ASP A 46 -6.43 -25.79 -9.07
CA ASP A 46 -6.39 -24.97 -7.86
C ASP A 46 -5.82 -25.77 -6.69
N PHE A 47 -4.77 -25.22 -6.07
CA PHE A 47 -4.20 -25.71 -4.82
C PHE A 47 -4.19 -24.58 -3.79
N GLU A 48 -4.62 -24.89 -2.57
CA GLU A 48 -4.65 -23.91 -1.49
C GLU A 48 -3.29 -23.68 -0.84
N MET A 49 -2.33 -24.60 -1.05
CA MET A 49 -0.98 -24.48 -0.48
C MET A 49 0.04 -25.31 -1.25
N VAL A 50 1.27 -24.84 -1.27
CA VAL A 50 2.43 -25.59 -1.78
C VAL A 50 3.35 -25.97 -0.61
N VAL A 51 3.86 -27.21 -0.62
CA VAL A 51 4.94 -27.67 0.25
C VAL A 51 6.12 -28.03 -0.63
N ALA A 52 7.15 -27.21 -0.65
CA ALA A 52 8.28 -27.34 -1.56
C ALA A 52 9.59 -27.68 -0.80
N ASP A 53 10.48 -28.42 -1.46
CA ASP A 53 11.85 -28.59 -0.95
C ASP A 53 12.65 -27.30 -1.14
N LEU A 54 13.34 -26.85 -0.11
CA LEU A 54 14.15 -25.61 -0.12
C LEU A 54 15.18 -25.60 -1.27
N ARG A 55 15.76 -26.75 -1.60
CA ARG A 55 16.75 -26.88 -2.69
C ARG A 55 16.21 -26.45 -4.06
N LEU A 56 14.89 -26.55 -4.28
CA LEU A 56 14.25 -26.20 -5.54
C LEU A 56 14.07 -24.68 -5.72
N VAL A 57 14.12 -23.92 -4.63
CA VAL A 57 13.92 -22.46 -4.64
C VAL A 57 15.21 -21.69 -4.35
N ALA A 58 16.21 -22.31 -3.75
CA ALA A 58 17.40 -21.69 -3.18
C ALA A 58 18.38 -21.06 -4.20
N GLU A 59 18.21 -21.27 -5.51
CA GLU A 59 19.04 -20.63 -6.55
C GLU A 59 18.55 -19.21 -6.89
N ASP A 60 17.23 -18.98 -6.78
CA ASP A 60 16.57 -17.69 -6.98
C ASP A 60 15.26 -17.70 -6.19
N GLU A 61 15.36 -17.40 -4.90
CA GLU A 61 14.22 -17.52 -3.98
C GLU A 61 13.06 -16.62 -4.40
N GLU A 62 13.33 -15.40 -4.84
CA GLU A 62 12.31 -14.43 -5.20
C GLU A 62 11.54 -14.85 -6.44
N ALA A 63 12.24 -15.19 -7.54
CA ALA A 63 11.60 -15.61 -8.79
C ALA A 63 10.84 -16.93 -8.63
N HIS A 64 11.43 -17.91 -7.94
CA HIS A 64 10.80 -19.22 -7.76
C HIS A 64 9.58 -19.16 -6.86
N LEU A 65 9.61 -18.39 -5.75
CA LEU A 65 8.45 -18.22 -4.89
C LEU A 65 7.35 -17.42 -5.58
N ALA A 66 7.70 -16.35 -6.31
CA ALA A 66 6.74 -15.61 -7.12
C ALA A 66 6.03 -16.50 -8.14
N ALA A 67 6.77 -17.40 -8.82
CA ALA A 67 6.18 -18.36 -9.75
C ALA A 67 5.23 -19.36 -9.07
N LEU A 68 5.55 -19.82 -7.86
CA LEU A 68 4.67 -20.72 -7.08
C LEU A 68 3.43 -20.01 -6.53
N MET A 69 3.48 -18.69 -6.35
CA MET A 69 2.36 -17.87 -5.87
C MET A 69 1.56 -17.26 -7.03
N ALA A 70 2.01 -17.41 -8.26
CA ALA A 70 1.33 -16.88 -9.43
C ALA A 70 -0.12 -17.39 -9.52
N GLY A 71 -1.05 -16.48 -9.84
CA GLY A 71 -2.49 -16.79 -9.95
C GLY A 71 -3.26 -16.76 -8.62
N ASP A 72 -2.62 -16.91 -7.47
CA ASP A 72 -3.23 -16.70 -6.15
C ASP A 72 -2.18 -16.13 -5.16
N ALA A 73 -2.18 -14.82 -4.98
CA ALA A 73 -1.27 -14.11 -4.07
C ALA A 73 -1.44 -14.53 -2.58
N TYR A 74 -2.52 -15.21 -2.26
CA TYR A 74 -2.78 -15.73 -0.90
C TYR A 74 -2.39 -17.19 -0.74
N ARG A 75 -1.88 -17.86 -1.81
CA ARG A 75 -1.40 -19.24 -1.74
C ARG A 75 -0.10 -19.31 -0.96
N PRO A 76 -0.08 -19.88 0.25
CA PRO A 76 1.14 -20.00 1.02
C PRO A 76 2.07 -21.08 0.46
N VAL A 77 3.37 -20.81 0.49
CA VAL A 77 4.43 -21.76 0.17
C VAL A 77 5.19 -22.10 1.44
N LEU A 78 5.08 -23.34 1.91
CA LEU A 78 5.84 -23.87 3.04
C LEU A 78 7.07 -24.61 2.51
N LEU A 79 8.23 -24.32 3.06
CA LEU A 79 9.47 -24.97 2.66
C LEU A 79 9.85 -26.09 3.62
N THR A 80 10.44 -27.14 3.06
CA THR A 80 11.01 -28.26 3.84
C THR A 80 12.44 -28.54 3.37
N GLY A 81 13.31 -29.01 4.26
CA GLY A 81 14.69 -29.35 3.88
C GLY A 81 15.50 -29.91 5.04
N ALA A 82 16.57 -30.68 4.72
CA ALA A 82 17.49 -31.21 5.73
C ALA A 82 18.74 -30.31 5.88
N ASP A 83 19.22 -29.74 4.79
CA ASP A 83 20.57 -29.16 4.67
C ASP A 83 20.57 -27.66 4.31
N GLY A 84 19.46 -26.95 4.55
CA GLY A 84 19.37 -25.51 4.30
C GLY A 84 20.25 -24.70 5.24
N THR A 85 21.08 -23.79 4.69
CA THR A 85 21.80 -22.81 5.51
C THR A 85 20.83 -21.80 6.12
N VAL A 86 21.24 -21.15 7.21
CA VAL A 86 20.42 -20.10 7.84
C VAL A 86 20.12 -19.00 6.84
N ASP A 87 21.09 -18.61 6.02
CA ASP A 87 20.93 -17.53 5.01
C ASP A 87 19.89 -17.90 3.95
N GLN A 88 19.89 -19.14 3.45
CA GLN A 88 18.89 -19.61 2.49
C GLN A 88 17.48 -19.65 3.10
N VAL A 89 17.33 -20.08 4.34
CA VAL A 89 16.02 -20.06 5.01
C VAL A 89 15.54 -18.64 5.23
N VAL A 90 16.42 -17.73 5.68
CA VAL A 90 16.10 -16.32 5.89
C VAL A 90 15.78 -15.62 4.57
N GLY A 91 16.57 -15.86 3.51
CA GLY A 91 16.30 -15.35 2.16
C GLY A 91 14.92 -15.77 1.66
N ALA A 92 14.60 -17.04 1.74
CA ALA A 92 13.30 -17.56 1.32
C ALA A 92 12.12 -16.99 2.13
N LEU A 93 12.29 -16.76 3.45
CA LEU A 93 11.25 -16.11 4.27
C LEU A 93 11.08 -14.63 3.88
N HIS A 94 12.14 -13.91 3.58
CA HIS A 94 12.07 -12.54 3.06
C HIS A 94 11.42 -12.48 1.68
N ALA A 95 11.65 -13.49 0.84
CA ALA A 95 11.03 -13.62 -0.47
C ALA A 95 9.54 -14.06 -0.42
N GLY A 96 8.97 -14.28 0.77
CA GLY A 96 7.55 -14.52 0.97
C GLY A 96 7.15 -15.97 1.30
N ALA A 97 8.11 -16.86 1.58
CA ALA A 97 7.76 -18.19 2.08
C ALA A 97 7.00 -18.09 3.41
N ALA A 98 5.92 -18.88 3.55
CA ALA A 98 5.07 -18.91 4.74
C ALA A 98 5.72 -19.56 5.96
N GLY A 99 6.85 -20.27 5.76
CA GLY A 99 7.62 -20.91 6.82
C GLY A 99 8.59 -21.94 6.29
N PHE A 100 9.39 -22.49 7.21
CA PHE A 100 10.32 -23.58 6.94
C PHE A 100 10.20 -24.66 8.02
N ILE A 101 10.22 -25.94 7.62
CA ILE A 101 10.25 -27.08 8.52
C ILE A 101 11.44 -27.96 8.17
N HIS A 102 12.32 -28.16 9.12
CA HIS A 102 13.43 -29.09 8.96
C HIS A 102 12.92 -30.54 8.85
N THR A 103 13.50 -31.33 7.94
CA THR A 103 13.02 -32.70 7.60
C THR A 103 12.87 -33.63 8.80
N ASN A 104 13.73 -33.49 9.83
CA ASN A 104 13.63 -34.29 11.05
C ASN A 104 12.44 -33.93 11.97
N ARG A 105 11.74 -32.85 11.69
CA ARG A 105 10.57 -32.39 12.45
C ARG A 105 9.24 -32.53 11.70
N ILE A 106 9.28 -32.99 10.47
CA ILE A 106 8.09 -33.12 9.61
C ILE A 106 7.00 -33.91 10.32
N ASP A 107 7.31 -35.06 10.90
CA ASP A 107 6.33 -35.96 11.55
C ASP A 107 5.60 -35.28 12.72
N ILE A 108 6.21 -34.28 13.34
CA ILE A 108 5.68 -33.64 14.55
C ILE A 108 5.02 -32.29 14.23
N GLN A 109 5.58 -31.54 13.27
CA GLN A 109 5.23 -30.15 13.09
C GLN A 109 4.43 -29.84 11.81
N LEU A 110 4.47 -30.73 10.80
CA LEU A 110 3.93 -30.45 9.48
C LEU A 110 2.43 -30.11 9.52
N VAL A 111 1.63 -30.97 10.10
CA VAL A 111 0.17 -30.85 10.11
C VAL A 111 -0.27 -29.59 10.88
N ASP A 112 0.29 -29.38 12.08
CA ASP A 112 -0.04 -28.20 12.88
C ASP A 112 0.39 -26.89 12.19
N HIS A 113 1.56 -26.90 11.55
CA HIS A 113 2.05 -25.71 10.84
C HIS A 113 1.18 -25.39 9.61
N ILE A 114 0.90 -26.40 8.78
CA ILE A 114 0.02 -26.25 7.63
C ILE A 114 -1.37 -25.76 8.06
N THR A 115 -1.95 -26.34 9.10
CA THR A 115 -3.26 -25.92 9.62
C THR A 115 -3.27 -24.43 9.99
N ARG A 116 -2.23 -23.95 10.69
CA ARG A 116 -2.12 -22.54 11.07
C ARG A 116 -1.96 -21.63 9.86
N VAL A 117 -1.11 -22.02 8.91
CA VAL A 117 -0.84 -21.24 7.71
C VAL A 117 -2.06 -21.18 6.79
N LEU A 118 -2.73 -22.31 6.54
CA LEU A 118 -3.98 -22.34 5.77
C LEU A 118 -5.08 -21.48 6.39
N ASN A 119 -5.25 -21.57 7.71
CA ASN A 119 -6.23 -20.73 8.42
C ASN A 119 -5.90 -19.24 8.33
N ALA A 120 -4.63 -18.87 8.38
CA ALA A 120 -4.21 -17.47 8.19
C ALA A 120 -4.45 -17.01 6.75
N ALA A 121 -4.05 -17.80 5.75
CA ALA A 121 -4.27 -17.49 4.34
C ALA A 121 -5.77 -17.35 4.01
N LYS A 122 -6.60 -18.25 4.53
CA LYS A 122 -8.06 -18.20 4.36
C LYS A 122 -8.67 -16.92 4.99
N ARG A 123 -8.21 -16.54 6.18
CA ARG A 123 -8.65 -15.28 6.81
C ARG A 123 -8.26 -14.08 5.97
N ASN A 124 -7.01 -14.03 5.52
CA ASN A 124 -6.52 -12.92 4.68
C ASN A 124 -7.30 -12.82 3.37
N LYS A 125 -7.52 -13.94 2.68
CA LYS A 125 -8.33 -13.99 1.45
C LYS A 125 -9.78 -13.55 1.69
N THR A 126 -10.39 -13.99 2.79
CA THR A 126 -11.75 -13.58 3.16
C THR A 126 -11.81 -12.09 3.50
N GLN A 127 -10.81 -11.57 4.21
CA GLN A 127 -10.71 -10.15 4.53
C GLN A 127 -10.52 -9.30 3.27
N ALA A 128 -9.66 -9.72 2.34
CA ALA A 128 -9.48 -9.04 1.07
C ALA A 128 -10.79 -8.98 0.27
N ARG A 129 -11.50 -10.12 0.15
CA ARG A 129 -12.82 -10.15 -0.49
C ARG A 129 -13.85 -9.25 0.20
N LEU A 130 -13.81 -9.15 1.54
CA LEU A 130 -14.69 -8.24 2.26
C LEU A 130 -14.37 -6.77 1.92
N LEU A 131 -13.09 -6.42 1.80
CA LEU A 131 -12.66 -5.09 1.38
C LEU A 131 -13.08 -4.77 -0.07
N GLU A 132 -13.01 -5.74 -0.97
CA GLU A 132 -13.52 -5.61 -2.34
C GLU A 132 -15.06 -5.36 -2.38
N CYS A 133 -15.79 -5.81 -1.37
CA CYS A 133 -17.22 -5.53 -1.23
C CYS A 133 -17.51 -4.14 -0.63
N MET A 134 -16.49 -3.39 -0.20
CA MET A 134 -16.68 -2.07 0.39
C MET A 134 -17.02 -1.07 -0.71
N THR A 135 -18.22 -0.48 -0.64
CA THR A 135 -18.71 0.48 -1.62
C THR A 135 -18.32 1.92 -1.30
N SER A 136 -18.09 2.22 -0.03
CA SER A 136 -17.62 3.54 0.41
C SER A 136 -16.92 3.46 1.77
N SER A 137 -16.06 4.43 2.02
CA SER A 137 -15.42 4.65 3.32
C SER A 137 -15.35 6.14 3.59
N CYS A 138 -15.59 6.56 4.84
CA CYS A 138 -15.39 7.93 5.27
C CYS A 138 -14.55 7.91 6.55
N SER A 139 -13.41 8.62 6.53
CA SER A 139 -12.52 8.77 7.68
C SER A 139 -12.36 10.25 8.00
N GLN A 140 -12.41 10.61 9.27
CA GLN A 140 -12.21 11.98 9.73
C GLN A 140 -11.09 12.05 10.74
N PHE A 141 -10.24 13.07 10.61
CA PHE A 141 -9.10 13.31 11.48
C PHE A 141 -9.14 14.77 11.97
N GLU A 142 -8.79 14.96 13.21
CA GLU A 142 -8.55 16.26 13.82
C GLU A 142 -7.11 16.24 14.33
N LEU A 143 -6.22 16.98 13.65
CA LEU A 143 -4.81 17.00 13.97
C LEU A 143 -4.46 18.28 14.70
N ASP A 144 -3.57 18.18 15.67
CA ASP A 144 -2.83 19.34 16.17
C ASP A 144 -1.76 19.79 15.16
N ASN A 145 -1.04 20.85 15.47
CA ASN A 145 -0.03 21.41 14.59
C ASN A 145 1.31 20.65 14.63
N ASP A 146 1.28 19.31 14.78
CA ASP A 146 2.46 18.47 14.75
C ASP A 146 2.80 17.99 13.32
N PRO A 147 3.90 18.49 12.70
CA PRO A 147 4.28 18.11 11.35
C PRO A 147 4.64 16.61 11.22
N THR A 148 4.94 15.93 12.33
CA THR A 148 5.28 14.49 12.29
C THR A 148 4.09 13.60 11.98
N LEU A 149 2.86 14.10 12.13
CA LEU A 149 1.64 13.37 11.79
C LEU A 149 1.37 13.34 10.28
N LEU A 150 1.84 14.34 9.52
CA LEU A 150 1.53 14.46 8.10
C LEU A 150 2.04 13.27 7.27
N PRO A 151 3.30 12.80 7.40
CA PRO A 151 3.76 11.63 6.67
C PRO A 151 2.96 10.37 6.99
N ALA A 152 2.59 10.15 8.24
CA ALA A 152 1.78 9.00 8.64
C ALA A 152 0.37 9.03 8.03
N LEU A 153 -0.24 10.22 7.98
CA LEU A 153 -1.54 10.42 7.35
C LEU A 153 -1.48 10.18 5.83
N LEU A 154 -0.42 10.66 5.16
CA LEU A 154 -0.21 10.45 3.73
C LEU A 154 -0.07 8.96 3.38
N VAL A 155 0.71 8.21 4.14
CA VAL A 155 0.83 6.75 3.97
C VAL A 155 -0.53 6.07 4.12
N ARG A 156 -1.32 6.49 5.12
CA ARG A 156 -2.68 5.99 5.36
C ARG A 156 -3.61 6.27 4.17
N PHE A 157 -3.58 7.49 3.61
CA PHE A 157 -4.40 7.86 2.46
C PHE A 157 -4.00 7.12 1.18
N GLN A 158 -2.70 7.00 0.92
CA GLN A 158 -2.20 6.22 -0.22
C GLN A 158 -2.62 4.74 -0.14
N ALA A 159 -2.62 4.16 1.06
CA ALA A 159 -3.09 2.80 1.28
C ALA A 159 -4.60 2.66 1.02
N SER A 160 -5.41 3.62 1.47
CA SER A 160 -6.86 3.58 1.26
C SER A 160 -7.24 3.81 -0.21
N VAL A 161 -6.58 4.72 -0.92
CA VAL A 161 -6.76 4.91 -2.37
C VAL A 161 -6.41 3.63 -3.15
N ALA A 162 -5.31 2.97 -2.78
CA ALA A 162 -4.92 1.68 -3.38
C ALA A 162 -5.97 0.58 -3.12
N MET A 163 -6.48 0.50 -1.89
CA MET A 163 -7.50 -0.47 -1.50
C MET A 163 -8.80 -0.35 -2.32
N PHE A 164 -9.19 0.88 -2.68
CA PHE A 164 -10.37 1.14 -3.52
C PHE A 164 -10.08 1.05 -5.03
N GLY A 165 -8.82 0.84 -5.43
CA GLY A 165 -8.43 0.73 -6.83
C GLY A 165 -8.76 1.98 -7.65
N ILE A 166 -8.60 3.17 -7.06
CA ILE A 166 -8.94 4.46 -7.71
C ILE A 166 -7.92 4.78 -8.80
N CYS A 167 -6.65 4.40 -8.60
CA CYS A 167 -5.57 4.74 -9.51
C CYS A 167 -4.39 3.75 -9.41
N ASP A 168 -3.50 3.81 -10.38
CA ASP A 168 -2.25 3.06 -10.39
C ASP A 168 -1.21 3.57 -9.37
N GLU A 169 -0.03 2.98 -9.34
CA GLU A 169 1.05 3.33 -8.41
C GLU A 169 1.64 4.73 -8.71
N SER A 170 1.71 5.11 -9.98
CA SER A 170 2.22 6.42 -10.40
C SER A 170 1.29 7.53 -9.94
N ASP A 171 -0.01 7.39 -10.20
CA ASP A 171 -1.01 8.36 -9.79
C ASP A 171 -1.17 8.42 -8.26
N ARG A 172 -1.01 7.30 -7.56
CA ARG A 172 -0.98 7.27 -6.10
C ARG A 172 0.13 8.13 -5.51
N THR A 173 1.31 8.14 -6.15
CA THR A 173 2.41 9.01 -5.77
C THR A 173 2.07 10.48 -6.00
N ARG A 174 1.45 10.82 -7.14
CA ARG A 174 0.99 12.18 -7.48
C ARG A 174 -0.07 12.69 -6.52
N ILE A 175 -1.05 11.84 -6.17
CA ILE A 175 -2.05 12.16 -5.12
C ILE A 175 -1.35 12.45 -3.80
N GLY A 176 -0.35 11.64 -3.40
CA GLY A 176 0.43 11.88 -2.19
C GLY A 176 1.10 13.27 -2.18
N MET A 177 1.70 13.69 -3.30
CA MET A 177 2.30 15.02 -3.44
C MET A 177 1.27 16.16 -3.33
N ALA A 178 0.11 16.01 -3.94
CA ALA A 178 -0.98 16.99 -3.85
C ALA A 178 -1.51 17.13 -2.42
N LEU A 179 -1.69 16.01 -1.73
CA LEU A 179 -2.13 15.99 -0.33
C LEU A 179 -1.07 16.55 0.63
N GLU A 180 0.21 16.24 0.41
CA GLU A 180 1.32 16.81 1.19
C GLU A 180 1.34 18.34 1.08
N GLU A 181 1.17 18.88 -0.12
CA GLU A 181 1.11 20.32 -0.34
C GLU A 181 -0.10 20.94 0.37
N ALA A 182 -1.29 20.35 0.24
CA ALA A 182 -2.50 20.85 0.90
C ALA A 182 -2.40 20.82 2.42
N LEU A 183 -1.88 19.74 2.99
CA LEU A 183 -1.67 19.59 4.44
C LEU A 183 -0.59 20.56 4.96
N SER A 184 0.51 20.72 4.21
CA SER A 184 1.56 21.68 4.54
C SER A 184 1.03 23.12 4.51
N ASN A 185 0.19 23.45 3.54
CA ASN A 185 -0.45 24.77 3.45
C ASN A 185 -1.38 25.01 4.65
N ALA A 186 -2.21 24.04 5.01
CA ALA A 186 -3.10 24.11 6.18
C ALA A 186 -2.30 24.28 7.49
N LEU A 187 -1.18 23.55 7.65
CA LEU A 187 -0.35 23.62 8.83
C LEU A 187 0.39 24.97 8.92
N TYR A 188 1.23 25.25 7.93
CA TYR A 188 2.19 26.35 8.02
C TYR A 188 1.57 27.72 7.67
N HIS A 189 0.79 27.78 6.60
CA HIS A 189 0.20 29.04 6.13
C HIS A 189 -1.15 29.31 6.78
N GLY A 190 -1.96 28.26 6.99
CA GLY A 190 -3.26 28.35 7.66
C GLY A 190 -3.11 28.52 9.16
N ASN A 191 -2.91 27.42 9.88
CA ASN A 191 -2.93 27.42 11.34
C ASN A 191 -1.80 28.24 11.97
N LEU A 192 -0.58 28.11 11.47
CA LEU A 192 0.60 28.79 12.03
C LEU A 192 0.85 30.17 11.41
N GLU A 193 0.16 30.57 10.34
CA GLU A 193 0.27 31.86 9.66
C GLU A 193 1.71 32.24 9.27
N VAL A 194 2.58 31.25 8.97
CA VAL A 194 3.96 31.51 8.54
C VAL A 194 3.97 31.88 7.06
N SER A 195 4.55 33.04 6.73
CA SER A 195 4.59 33.54 5.36
C SER A 195 5.44 32.68 4.44
N SER A 196 4.97 32.43 3.21
CA SER A 196 5.75 31.78 2.15
C SER A 196 6.98 32.59 1.73
N GLU A 197 6.97 33.91 1.91
CA GLU A 197 8.12 34.79 1.64
C GLU A 197 9.27 34.48 2.60
N LEU A 198 8.97 34.22 3.88
CA LEU A 198 10.00 33.84 4.85
C LEU A 198 10.69 32.54 4.46
N ARG A 199 9.95 31.60 3.85
CA ARG A 199 10.53 30.34 3.33
C ARG A 199 11.53 30.60 2.19
N LYS A 200 11.29 31.62 1.36
CA LYS A 200 12.23 32.05 0.30
C LYS A 200 13.49 32.70 0.86
N GLU A 201 13.33 33.52 1.89
CA GLU A 201 14.45 34.23 2.51
C GLU A 201 15.35 33.31 3.33
N SER A 202 14.77 32.46 4.18
CA SER A 202 15.52 31.58 5.06
C SER A 202 14.66 30.39 5.54
N LEU A 203 15.03 29.20 5.09
CA LEU A 203 14.36 27.97 5.47
C LEU A 203 14.46 27.69 7.00
N SER A 204 15.60 28.00 7.62
CA SER A 204 15.78 27.85 9.06
C SER A 204 14.80 28.74 9.82
N ARG A 205 14.77 30.04 9.51
CA ARG A 205 13.86 30.99 10.17
C ARG A 205 12.40 30.64 9.99
N TYR A 206 12.03 30.04 8.83
CA TYR A 206 10.69 29.58 8.56
C TYR A 206 10.27 28.47 9.54
N TYR A 207 11.11 27.44 9.73
CA TYR A 207 10.82 26.36 10.65
C TYR A 207 10.95 26.77 12.11
N ASP A 208 11.88 27.64 12.47
CA ASP A 208 12.03 28.18 13.81
C ASP A 208 10.75 28.95 14.21
N MET A 209 10.26 29.82 13.33
CA MET A 209 9.00 30.55 13.55
C MET A 209 7.79 29.61 13.68
N ALA A 210 7.71 28.56 12.85
CA ALA A 210 6.66 27.57 12.95
C ALA A 210 6.69 26.82 14.30
N ALA A 211 7.89 26.44 14.75
CA ALA A 211 8.09 25.77 16.05
C ALA A 211 7.67 26.70 17.21
N ASP A 212 8.07 27.95 17.19
CA ASP A 212 7.70 28.93 18.22
C ASP A 212 6.18 29.16 18.29
N ARG A 213 5.51 29.30 17.12
CA ARG A 213 4.06 29.53 17.07
C ARG A 213 3.25 28.32 17.53
N ARG A 214 3.73 27.10 17.31
CA ARG A 214 3.06 25.87 17.83
C ARG A 214 2.86 25.88 19.33
N GLU A 215 3.73 26.56 20.08
CA GLU A 215 3.65 26.66 21.53
C GLU A 215 2.84 27.89 22.01
N GLN A 216 2.43 28.77 21.13
CA GLN A 216 1.80 30.04 21.44
C GLN A 216 0.31 30.07 21.09
N SER A 217 -0.51 30.66 21.98
CA SER A 217 -1.89 31.02 21.66
C SER A 217 -1.92 32.19 20.64
N PRO A 218 -2.85 32.19 19.67
CA PRO A 218 -3.96 31.24 19.46
C PRO A 218 -3.58 30.03 18.58
N TYR A 219 -2.35 29.95 18.09
CA TYR A 219 -1.94 28.92 17.10
C TYR A 219 -1.98 27.51 17.68
N ARG A 220 -1.55 27.34 18.95
CA ARG A 220 -1.50 26.06 19.65
C ARG A 220 -2.86 25.37 19.74
N GLU A 221 -3.93 26.14 19.87
CA GLU A 221 -5.29 25.64 20.02
C GLU A 221 -5.92 25.21 18.67
N ARG A 222 -5.40 25.73 17.56
CA ARG A 222 -5.94 25.44 16.21
C ARG A 222 -5.72 24.00 15.81
N ARG A 223 -6.65 23.48 15.01
CA ARG A 223 -6.64 22.10 14.48
C ARG A 223 -6.72 22.12 12.96
N ILE A 224 -6.21 21.03 12.38
CA ILE A 224 -6.43 20.71 10.97
C ILE A 224 -7.48 19.62 10.93
N HIS A 225 -8.58 19.87 10.27
CA HIS A 225 -9.66 18.91 10.08
C HIS A 225 -9.50 18.29 8.70
N VAL A 226 -9.39 16.96 8.64
CA VAL A 226 -9.24 16.24 7.38
C VAL A 226 -10.34 15.20 7.26
N THR A 227 -11.07 15.23 6.16
CA THR A 227 -12.07 14.22 5.81
C THR A 227 -11.65 13.52 4.52
N GLU A 228 -11.49 12.21 4.57
CA GLU A 228 -11.32 11.33 3.42
C GLU A 228 -12.65 10.65 3.14
N THR A 229 -13.12 10.73 1.91
CA THR A 229 -14.28 9.97 1.43
C THR A 229 -13.89 9.20 0.18
N LEU A 230 -14.04 7.88 0.22
CA LEU A 230 -13.73 6.97 -0.86
C LEU A 230 -15.00 6.28 -1.34
N THR A 231 -15.12 6.14 -2.63
CA THR A 231 -16.16 5.35 -3.31
C THR A 231 -15.50 4.44 -4.35
N SER A 232 -16.29 3.60 -5.04
CA SER A 232 -15.78 2.83 -6.18
C SER A 232 -15.33 3.70 -7.37
N GLU A 233 -15.68 5.00 -7.38
CA GLU A 233 -15.48 5.89 -8.53
C GLU A 233 -14.54 7.05 -8.24
N SER A 234 -14.34 7.40 -6.96
CA SER A 234 -13.54 8.57 -6.60
C SER A 234 -12.99 8.54 -5.18
N ALA A 235 -11.90 9.28 -4.99
CA ALA A 235 -11.37 9.68 -3.70
C ALA A 235 -11.54 11.20 -3.53
N THR A 236 -12.14 11.62 -2.44
CA THR A 236 -12.34 13.03 -2.08
C THR A 236 -11.67 13.30 -0.74
N PHE A 237 -10.84 14.34 -0.70
CA PHE A 237 -10.17 14.79 0.51
C PHE A 237 -10.55 16.25 0.79
N VAL A 238 -11.09 16.51 1.97
CA VAL A 238 -11.39 17.87 2.43
C VAL A 238 -10.42 18.18 3.55
N ILE A 239 -9.61 19.23 3.39
CA ILE A 239 -8.61 19.67 4.35
C ILE A 239 -8.95 21.10 4.74
N ARG A 240 -9.22 21.32 6.03
CA ARG A 240 -9.62 22.62 6.58
C ARG A 240 -8.73 22.98 7.77
N ASP A 241 -8.17 24.17 7.73
CA ASP A 241 -7.48 24.78 8.84
C ASP A 241 -8.37 25.80 9.61
N GLU A 242 -7.92 26.23 10.78
CA GLU A 242 -8.61 27.22 11.62
C GLU A 242 -7.95 28.63 11.54
N GLY A 243 -7.13 28.82 10.51
CA GLY A 243 -6.49 30.11 10.24
C GLY A 243 -7.44 31.15 9.66
N PRO A 244 -6.89 32.32 9.35
CA PRO A 244 -7.67 33.44 8.80
C PRO A 244 -8.17 33.17 7.37
N GLY A 245 -7.56 32.20 6.65
CA GLY A 245 -7.78 31.97 5.23
C GLY A 245 -7.02 32.97 4.34
N PHE A 246 -7.35 32.96 3.05
CA PHE A 246 -6.76 33.87 2.08
C PHE A 246 -7.76 34.25 0.98
N ASP A 247 -7.45 35.31 0.23
CA ASP A 247 -8.28 35.77 -0.88
C ASP A 247 -8.21 34.80 -2.07
N THR A 248 -9.30 34.06 -2.28
CA THR A 248 -9.44 33.04 -3.32
C THR A 248 -9.68 33.62 -4.71
N SER A 249 -10.02 34.91 -4.85
CA SER A 249 -10.28 35.55 -6.15
C SER A 249 -9.07 35.55 -7.09
N LYS A 250 -7.88 35.30 -6.55
CA LYS A 250 -6.62 35.22 -7.29
C LYS A 250 -6.28 33.81 -7.80
N LEU A 251 -7.07 32.80 -7.43
CA LEU A 251 -6.82 31.39 -7.82
C LEU A 251 -7.16 31.12 -9.29
N ASP A 252 -8.06 31.92 -9.89
CA ASP A 252 -8.51 31.79 -11.28
C ASP A 252 -7.65 32.57 -12.27
N VAL A 253 -6.67 33.33 -11.79
CA VAL A 253 -5.72 34.02 -12.67
C VAL A 253 -4.69 32.99 -13.15
N GLU A 254 -4.64 32.73 -14.46
CA GLU A 254 -3.58 31.94 -15.06
C GLU A 254 -2.22 32.49 -14.64
N PRO A 255 -1.32 31.70 -14.06
CA PRO A 255 0.01 32.17 -13.68
C PRO A 255 0.75 32.65 -14.94
N ASP A 256 1.30 33.86 -14.89
CA ASP A 256 2.18 34.33 -15.95
C ASP A 256 3.33 33.34 -16.12
N PRO A 257 3.54 32.76 -17.32
CA PRO A 257 4.64 31.83 -17.58
C PRO A 257 6.02 32.38 -17.24
N ASN A 258 6.15 33.70 -17.14
CA ASN A 258 7.39 34.39 -16.76
C ASN A 258 7.52 34.54 -15.23
N ASP A 259 6.48 34.30 -14.44
CA ASP A 259 6.48 34.41 -12.98
C ASP A 259 6.72 33.04 -12.30
N LEU A 260 7.55 32.22 -12.95
CA LEU A 260 7.99 30.91 -12.44
C LEU A 260 8.75 30.99 -11.10
N GLU A 261 9.10 32.20 -10.66
CA GLU A 261 9.73 32.45 -9.35
C GLU A 261 8.73 32.67 -8.21
N ALA A 262 7.44 32.79 -8.49
CA ALA A 262 6.42 32.87 -7.46
C ALA A 262 6.25 31.48 -6.79
N VAL A 263 7.08 31.22 -5.79
CA VAL A 263 7.04 29.97 -4.97
C VAL A 263 5.65 29.70 -4.38
N SER A 264 4.82 30.74 -4.20
CA SER A 264 3.44 30.66 -3.73
C SER A 264 2.45 30.04 -4.76
N GLY A 265 2.82 29.92 -6.04
CA GLY A 265 1.98 29.32 -7.08
C GLY A 265 2.24 27.82 -7.34
N ARG A 266 3.41 27.31 -6.93
CA ARG A 266 3.81 25.91 -7.26
C ARG A 266 2.92 24.86 -6.60
N GLY A 267 2.53 25.06 -5.35
CA GLY A 267 1.71 24.10 -4.62
C GLY A 267 0.32 23.96 -5.24
N LEU A 268 -0.33 25.08 -5.54
CA LEU A 268 -1.62 25.06 -6.23
C LEU A 268 -1.51 24.42 -7.63
N MET A 269 -0.44 24.73 -8.36
CA MET A 269 -0.18 24.13 -9.67
C MET A 269 0.00 22.62 -9.59
N LEU A 270 0.74 22.11 -8.59
CA LEU A 270 0.90 20.68 -8.35
C LEU A 270 -0.44 20.02 -8.00
N MET A 271 -1.22 20.62 -7.12
CA MET A 271 -2.55 20.10 -6.78
C MET A 271 -3.45 20.04 -8.03
N LYS A 272 -3.51 21.11 -8.82
CA LYS A 272 -4.29 21.15 -10.07
C LYS A 272 -3.78 20.20 -11.15
N ALA A 273 -2.48 19.89 -11.17
CA ALA A 273 -1.89 18.95 -12.13
C ALA A 273 -2.15 17.47 -11.79
N PHE A 274 -2.34 17.17 -10.50
CA PHE A 274 -2.42 15.78 -10.03
C PHE A 274 -3.83 15.34 -9.62
N MET A 275 -4.69 16.31 -9.27
CA MET A 275 -6.08 16.06 -8.88
C MET A 275 -7.03 16.52 -10.00
N ASP A 276 -8.14 15.84 -10.14
CA ASP A 276 -9.15 16.16 -11.17
C ASP A 276 -9.96 17.41 -10.80
N GLU A 277 -10.13 17.68 -9.48
CA GLU A 277 -10.73 18.92 -8.98
C GLU A 277 -9.97 19.43 -7.76
N VAL A 278 -9.80 20.75 -7.70
CA VAL A 278 -9.25 21.49 -6.57
C VAL A 278 -10.15 22.67 -6.29
N ILE A 279 -10.90 22.62 -5.20
CA ILE A 279 -11.94 23.61 -4.88
C ILE A 279 -11.64 24.21 -3.51
N TYR A 280 -11.54 25.53 -3.42
CA TYR A 280 -11.42 26.24 -2.15
C TYR A 280 -12.78 26.82 -1.73
N ASN A 281 -13.02 26.88 -0.42
CA ASN A 281 -14.15 27.63 0.10
C ASN A 281 -13.92 29.15 -0.05
N GLU A 282 -14.98 29.97 0.16
CA GLU A 282 -14.92 31.43 0.03
C GLU A 282 -13.89 32.07 0.99
N LYS A 283 -13.70 31.47 2.18
CA LYS A 283 -12.74 31.96 3.18
C LYS A 283 -11.29 31.64 2.81
N GLY A 284 -11.04 30.63 1.96
CA GLY A 284 -9.69 30.19 1.61
C GLY A 284 -9.00 29.38 2.73
N ASN A 285 -9.71 28.79 3.66
CA ASN A 285 -9.16 27.96 4.74
C ASN A 285 -9.62 26.51 4.64
N GLU A 286 -10.20 26.10 3.54
CA GLU A 286 -10.61 24.75 3.25
C GLU A 286 -10.40 24.47 1.78
N VAL A 287 -9.76 23.35 1.47
CA VAL A 287 -9.58 22.83 0.11
C VAL A 287 -10.20 21.45 0.00
N THR A 288 -10.96 21.24 -1.06
CA THR A 288 -11.46 19.94 -1.50
C THR A 288 -10.66 19.47 -2.69
N LEU A 289 -10.06 18.30 -2.59
CA LEU A 289 -9.30 17.62 -3.63
C LEU A 289 -10.05 16.37 -4.06
N VAL A 290 -10.32 16.22 -5.35
CA VAL A 290 -11.02 15.05 -5.89
C VAL A 290 -10.14 14.34 -6.90
N LYS A 291 -10.02 13.03 -6.76
CA LYS A 291 -9.45 12.13 -7.77
C LYS A 291 -10.49 11.13 -8.20
N ARG A 292 -10.79 11.07 -9.49
CA ARG A 292 -11.69 10.08 -10.06
C ARG A 292 -10.91 8.84 -10.47
N LYS A 293 -11.59 7.70 -10.46
CA LYS A 293 -11.03 6.45 -10.96
C LYS A 293 -10.69 6.62 -12.43
N SER A 294 -9.44 6.29 -12.80
CA SER A 294 -9.04 6.22 -14.20
C SER A 294 -9.87 5.13 -14.89
N GLY A 295 -10.60 5.46 -15.96
CA GLY A 295 -11.32 4.46 -16.76
C GLY A 295 -10.32 3.57 -17.51
N ASP A 296 -10.68 2.33 -17.77
CA ASP A 296 -9.90 1.39 -18.60
C ASP A 296 -9.71 1.87 -20.06
N ASP A 297 -10.25 3.04 -20.43
CA ASP A 297 -10.28 3.54 -21.81
C ASP A 297 -9.08 4.45 -22.19
N ASP A 298 -8.13 4.75 -21.29
CA ASP A 298 -7.04 5.71 -21.56
C ASP A 298 -5.73 5.08 -22.07
N GLU A 299 -5.69 3.76 -22.32
CA GLU A 299 -4.50 3.11 -22.95
C GLU A 299 -4.38 3.34 -24.46
N GLY A 300 -5.21 4.18 -25.06
CA GLY A 300 -5.36 4.33 -26.53
C GLY A 300 -4.79 5.58 -27.18
N LEU A 301 -4.25 6.57 -26.47
CA LEU A 301 -3.90 7.86 -27.11
C LEU A 301 -2.52 8.42 -26.76
N THR A 302 -1.47 7.64 -26.91
CA THR A 302 -0.11 8.24 -26.97
C THR A 302 0.81 7.42 -27.86
N LEU A 303 0.63 7.55 -29.17
CA LEU A 303 1.70 7.30 -30.17
C LEU A 303 1.21 7.71 -31.56
N ALA A 304 1.19 9.01 -31.85
CA ALA A 304 1.28 9.54 -33.22
C ALA A 304 1.51 11.07 -33.19
N ALA A 305 2.76 11.47 -33.15
CA ALA A 305 3.35 12.58 -33.94
C ALA A 305 4.78 12.86 -33.46
#